data_d672f7f36866cad485465a61257ae8f7
#
_entry.id   d672f7f36866cad485465a61257ae8f7
#
_cell.length_a   1.000
_cell.length_b   1.000
_cell.length_c   1.000
_cell.angle_alpha   90.00
_cell.angle_beta   90.00
_cell.angle_gamma   90.00
#
_symmetry.space_group_name_H-M   'P 1'
#
loop_
_entity.id
_entity.type
_entity.pdbx_description
1 polymer ?
#
loop_
_entity_poly.entity_id
_entity_poly.type
_entity_poly.pdbx_seq_one_letter_code
_entity_poly.pdbx_strand_id
1 'polypeptide(L)'
;MLEEYLIGNCSPTLASLKTANLFSMPYTSEEELTEQIAFWNAQMKEKGLSVILLRKRAATALVYVCRKARLQENILKPGVLHFLERYGYRSTDANEAIAHLKERLSNLEGEGFPHEIGIFLDYPLGDVIGFIENAGRNFKCSGCWKVYCNECEAVKLFARYKKCRDVYLRLWQQGRSVLQLTVAA
;
A
#
# COMPACT_ATOMS: atom_id res chain seq x y z
N MET A 1 12.04 -5.67 -14.00
CA MET A 1 11.74 -4.28 -13.55
C MET A 1 10.80 -4.26 -12.36
N LEU A 2 9.56 -4.82 -12.41
CA LEU A 2 8.62 -4.81 -11.27
C LEU A 2 9.18 -5.54 -10.03
N GLU A 3 9.99 -6.58 -10.19
CA GLU A 3 10.63 -7.34 -9.11
C GLU A 3 11.47 -6.46 -8.16
N GLU A 4 12.26 -5.56 -8.70
CA GLU A 4 13.09 -4.61 -7.93
C GLU A 4 12.21 -3.68 -7.08
N TYR A 5 11.09 -3.22 -7.65
CA TYR A 5 10.11 -2.41 -6.92
C TYR A 5 9.41 -3.20 -5.81
N LEU A 6 9.11 -4.47 -6.04
CA LEU A 6 8.53 -5.35 -5.02
C LEU A 6 9.46 -5.51 -3.83
N ILE A 7 10.74 -5.79 -4.06
CA ILE A 7 11.73 -5.90 -2.97
C ILE A 7 11.99 -4.54 -2.34
N GLY A 8 12.24 -3.50 -3.12
CA GLY A 8 12.62 -2.19 -2.61
C GLY A 8 11.52 -1.48 -1.82
N ASN A 9 10.26 -1.65 -2.23
CA ASN A 9 9.13 -0.93 -1.64
C ASN A 9 8.20 -1.82 -0.81
N CYS A 10 8.07 -3.12 -1.12
CA CYS A 10 7.02 -3.95 -0.54
C CYS A 10 7.53 -5.01 0.44
N SER A 11 8.81 -5.04 0.79
CA SER A 11 9.38 -6.03 1.72
C SER A 11 8.55 -6.22 3.01
N PRO A 12 8.06 -5.18 3.70
CA PRO A 12 7.21 -5.36 4.87
C PRO A 12 5.88 -6.06 4.56
N THR A 13 5.29 -5.81 3.38
CA THR A 13 4.06 -6.50 2.95
C THR A 13 4.36 -7.94 2.52
N LEU A 14 5.47 -8.19 1.83
CA LEU A 14 5.94 -9.54 1.50
C LEU A 14 6.20 -10.37 2.77
N ALA A 15 6.79 -9.75 3.80
CA ALA A 15 7.07 -10.35 5.10
C ALA A 15 5.82 -10.50 6.02
N SER A 16 4.64 -10.14 5.56
CA SER A 16 3.41 -10.11 6.38
C SER A 16 3.49 -9.21 7.63
N LEU A 17 4.35 -8.19 7.63
CA LEU A 17 4.45 -7.18 8.69
C LEU A 17 3.53 -5.99 8.47
N LYS A 18 3.09 -5.77 7.22
CA LYS A 18 2.26 -4.64 6.81
C LYS A 18 1.16 -5.12 5.86
N THR A 19 0.01 -4.48 5.89
CA THR A 19 -1.14 -4.81 5.03
C THR A 19 -0.85 -4.53 3.57
N ALA A 20 -0.26 -3.38 3.25
CA ALA A 20 0.00 -2.99 1.87
C ALA A 20 1.11 -1.97 1.72
N ASN A 21 1.63 -1.88 0.49
CA ASN A 21 2.52 -0.82 0.03
C ASN A 21 2.03 -0.23 -1.29
N LEU A 22 2.38 1.02 -1.52
CA LEU A 22 2.08 1.79 -2.72
C LEU A 22 3.38 2.36 -3.27
N PHE A 23 3.59 2.26 -4.58
CA PHE A 23 4.72 2.89 -5.25
C PHE A 23 4.37 3.30 -6.67
N SER A 24 5.11 4.26 -7.19
CA SER A 24 5.08 4.63 -8.61
C SER A 24 6.28 4.02 -9.32
N MET A 25 6.07 3.50 -10.52
CA MET A 25 7.14 3.00 -11.37
C MET A 25 6.97 3.52 -12.81
N PRO A 26 8.08 3.77 -13.55
CA PRO A 26 7.98 4.06 -14.97
C PRO A 26 7.58 2.80 -15.75
N TYR A 27 6.96 3.00 -16.89
CA TYR A 27 6.73 1.95 -17.88
C TYR A 27 6.86 2.52 -19.29
N THR A 28 7.22 1.67 -20.25
CA THR A 28 7.41 2.03 -21.66
C THR A 28 6.31 1.46 -22.55
N SER A 29 5.76 0.31 -22.18
CA SER A 29 4.65 -0.36 -22.87
C SER A 29 3.53 -0.70 -21.90
N GLU A 30 2.28 -0.45 -22.30
CA GLU A 30 1.09 -0.82 -21.51
C GLU A 30 0.88 -2.34 -21.51
N GLU A 31 1.22 -3.01 -22.61
CA GLU A 31 1.14 -4.45 -22.71
C GLU A 31 2.11 -5.10 -21.73
N GLU A 32 3.38 -4.68 -21.74
CA GLU A 32 4.42 -5.18 -20.84
C GLU A 32 4.04 -4.95 -19.36
N LEU A 33 3.53 -3.77 -19.02
CA LEU A 33 3.06 -3.45 -17.67
C LEU A 33 1.95 -4.40 -17.24
N THR A 34 0.96 -4.62 -18.12
CA THR A 34 -0.18 -5.48 -17.84
C THR A 34 0.24 -6.94 -17.66
N GLU A 35 1.15 -7.42 -18.50
CA GLU A 35 1.70 -8.77 -18.42
C GLU A 35 2.50 -8.97 -17.13
N GLN A 36 3.34 -8.01 -16.75
CA GLN A 36 4.10 -8.07 -15.48
C GLN A 36 3.17 -8.10 -14.26
N ILE A 37 2.12 -7.27 -14.24
CA ILE A 37 1.13 -7.26 -13.14
C ILE A 37 0.39 -8.60 -13.09
N ALA A 38 -0.06 -9.12 -14.22
CA ALA A 38 -0.76 -10.41 -14.29
C ALA A 38 0.14 -11.55 -13.82
N PHE A 39 1.39 -11.58 -14.29
CA PHE A 39 2.39 -12.57 -13.87
C PHE A 39 2.58 -12.58 -12.35
N TRP A 40 2.85 -11.42 -11.75
CA TRP A 40 3.09 -11.34 -10.30
C TRP A 40 1.82 -11.64 -9.49
N ASN A 41 0.64 -11.28 -9.97
CA ASN A 41 -0.62 -11.69 -9.34
C ASN A 41 -0.78 -13.21 -9.31
N ALA A 42 -0.51 -13.87 -10.42
CA ALA A 42 -0.59 -15.33 -10.50
C ALA A 42 0.39 -16.01 -9.53
N GLN A 43 1.65 -15.52 -9.51
CA GLN A 43 2.70 -16.05 -8.63
C GLN A 43 2.42 -15.82 -7.14
N MET A 44 1.81 -14.69 -6.79
CA MET A 44 1.61 -14.30 -5.38
C MET A 44 0.24 -14.72 -4.81
N LYS A 45 -0.67 -15.20 -5.64
CA LYS A 45 -2.03 -15.56 -5.23
C LYS A 45 -2.05 -16.54 -4.06
N GLU A 46 -1.27 -17.62 -4.14
CA GLU A 46 -1.18 -18.64 -3.08
C GLU A 46 -0.52 -18.14 -1.81
N LYS A 47 0.21 -17.02 -1.90
CA LYS A 47 0.80 -16.34 -0.74
C LYS A 47 -0.16 -15.30 -0.12
N GLY A 48 -1.38 -15.18 -0.64
CA GLY A 48 -2.39 -14.23 -0.15
C GLY A 48 -2.11 -12.77 -0.51
N LEU A 49 -1.26 -12.50 -1.52
CA LEU A 49 -0.98 -11.15 -2.00
C LEU A 49 -1.64 -10.87 -3.36
N SER A 50 -1.93 -9.60 -3.57
CA SER A 50 -2.39 -9.07 -4.85
C SER A 50 -1.52 -7.88 -5.28
N VAL A 51 -1.18 -7.82 -6.56
CA VAL A 51 -0.51 -6.69 -7.21
C VAL A 51 -1.53 -6.00 -8.11
N ILE A 52 -1.83 -4.75 -7.84
CA ILE A 52 -2.96 -4.04 -8.45
C ILE A 52 -2.48 -2.73 -9.06
N LEU A 53 -2.78 -2.55 -10.34
CA LEU A 53 -2.61 -1.26 -11.01
C LEU A 53 -3.76 -0.33 -10.60
N LEU A 54 -3.46 0.69 -9.82
CA LEU A 54 -4.47 1.68 -9.41
C LEU A 54 -4.67 2.76 -10.47
N ARG A 55 -3.57 3.28 -11.05
CA ARG A 55 -3.63 4.38 -12.00
C ARG A 55 -2.44 4.38 -12.94
N LYS A 56 -2.66 4.84 -14.18
CA LYS A 56 -1.61 5.18 -15.14
C LYS A 56 -1.61 6.70 -15.36
N ARG A 57 -0.43 7.30 -15.48
CA ARG A 57 -0.23 8.69 -15.90
C ARG A 57 0.98 8.76 -16.80
N ALA A 58 0.79 9.28 -18.03
CA ALA A 58 1.87 9.40 -19.02
C ALA A 58 2.75 8.15 -19.05
N ALA A 59 3.95 8.22 -18.50
CA ALA A 59 4.93 7.13 -18.44
C ALA A 59 5.09 6.52 -17.03
N THR A 60 4.13 6.70 -16.11
CA THR A 60 4.19 6.17 -14.75
C THR A 60 2.95 5.41 -14.34
N ALA A 61 3.13 4.27 -13.70
CA ALA A 61 2.11 3.43 -13.13
C ALA A 61 2.12 3.53 -11.60
N LEU A 62 0.95 3.73 -10.98
CA LEU A 62 0.76 3.64 -9.54
C LEU A 62 0.32 2.22 -9.20
N VAL A 63 1.19 1.49 -8.52
CA VAL A 63 1.00 0.07 -8.18
C VAL A 63 0.78 -0.10 -6.69
N TYR A 64 -0.24 -0.87 -6.35
CA TYR A 64 -0.63 -1.23 -4.98
C TYR A 64 -0.43 -2.72 -4.77
N VAL A 65 0.34 -3.08 -3.75
CA VAL A 65 0.60 -4.47 -3.37
C VAL A 65 0.00 -4.69 -1.99
N CYS A 66 -0.93 -5.64 -1.87
CA CYS A 66 -1.68 -5.80 -0.62
C CYS A 66 -2.01 -7.25 -0.29
N ARG A 67 -2.25 -7.47 1.01
CA ARG A 67 -2.91 -8.64 1.58
C ARG A 67 -4.38 -8.31 1.79
N LYS A 68 -5.25 -8.74 0.87
CA LYS A 68 -6.68 -8.38 0.89
C LYS A 68 -7.39 -8.80 2.18
N ALA A 69 -7.05 -9.96 2.75
CA ALA A 69 -7.62 -10.41 4.02
C ALA A 69 -7.32 -9.40 5.16
N ARG A 70 -6.07 -8.93 5.24
CA ARG A 70 -5.69 -7.92 6.24
C ARG A 70 -6.31 -6.55 5.97
N LEU A 71 -6.46 -6.17 4.71
CA LEU A 71 -7.18 -4.95 4.35
C LEU A 71 -8.65 -5.05 4.80
N GLN A 72 -9.28 -6.20 4.58
CA GLN A 72 -10.63 -6.49 5.06
C GLN A 72 -10.77 -6.30 6.58
N GLU A 73 -9.84 -6.86 7.34
CA GLU A 73 -9.78 -6.67 8.81
C GLU A 73 -9.57 -5.20 9.18
N ASN A 74 -8.75 -4.47 8.43
CA ASN A 74 -8.47 -3.06 8.70
C ASN A 74 -9.70 -2.18 8.46
N ILE A 75 -10.47 -2.43 7.40
CA ILE A 75 -11.72 -1.72 7.09
C ILE A 75 -12.76 -1.92 8.22
N LEU A 76 -12.77 -3.11 8.82
CA LEU A 76 -13.70 -3.46 9.89
C LEU A 76 -13.31 -2.91 11.27
N LYS A 77 -12.14 -2.29 11.42
CA LYS A 77 -11.74 -1.67 12.69
C LYS A 77 -12.71 -0.55 13.10
N PRO A 78 -12.92 -0.35 14.42
CA PRO A 78 -13.79 0.71 14.90
C PRO A 78 -13.48 2.09 14.31
N GLY A 79 -14.50 2.75 13.78
CA GLY A 79 -14.41 4.09 13.20
C GLY A 79 -13.86 4.16 11.77
N VAL A 80 -13.19 3.11 11.26
CA VAL A 80 -12.60 3.13 9.91
C VAL A 80 -13.70 3.17 8.85
N LEU A 81 -14.70 2.30 8.94
CA LEU A 81 -15.81 2.30 7.99
C LEU A 81 -16.54 3.64 7.98
N HIS A 82 -16.92 4.16 9.14
CA HIS A 82 -17.57 5.47 9.25
C HIS A 82 -16.74 6.62 8.66
N PHE A 83 -15.40 6.56 8.85
CA PHE A 83 -14.51 7.52 8.21
C PHE A 83 -14.54 7.39 6.68
N LEU A 84 -14.48 6.17 6.15
CA LEU A 84 -14.47 5.89 4.71
C LEU A 84 -15.82 6.26 4.05
N GLU A 85 -16.95 6.10 4.73
CA GLU A 85 -18.29 6.50 4.25
C GLU A 85 -18.33 7.97 3.84
N ARG A 86 -17.58 8.85 4.52
CA ARG A 86 -17.48 10.29 4.19
C ARG A 86 -16.87 10.54 2.80
N TYR A 87 -16.14 9.55 2.26
CA TYR A 87 -15.52 9.58 0.93
C TYR A 87 -16.25 8.68 -0.08
N GLY A 88 -17.49 8.25 0.26
CA GLY A 88 -18.35 7.48 -0.63
C GLY A 88 -18.11 5.96 -0.63
N TYR A 89 -17.26 5.44 0.24
CA TYR A 89 -17.12 3.99 0.42
C TYR A 89 -18.35 3.44 1.13
N ARG A 90 -19.03 2.47 0.51
CA ARG A 90 -20.32 1.94 1.01
C ARG A 90 -20.24 0.49 1.42
N SER A 91 -19.13 -0.17 1.14
CA SER A 91 -18.94 -1.60 1.37
C SER A 91 -17.79 -1.85 2.31
N THR A 92 -17.92 -2.90 3.10
CA THR A 92 -16.83 -3.44 3.90
C THR A 92 -15.95 -4.41 3.12
N ASP A 93 -16.35 -4.85 1.93
CA ASP A 93 -15.54 -5.75 1.08
C ASP A 93 -14.31 -5.05 0.53
N ALA A 94 -13.15 -5.68 0.72
CA ALA A 94 -11.87 -5.12 0.32
C ALA A 94 -11.74 -4.93 -1.19
N ASN A 95 -12.38 -5.77 -2.02
CA ASN A 95 -12.31 -5.62 -3.48
C ASN A 95 -13.14 -4.44 -3.95
N GLU A 96 -14.34 -4.27 -3.39
CA GLU A 96 -15.20 -3.12 -3.68
C GLU A 96 -14.56 -1.81 -3.19
N ALA A 97 -13.94 -1.82 -2.02
CA ALA A 97 -13.20 -0.66 -1.50
C ALA A 97 -12.01 -0.29 -2.42
N ILE A 98 -11.25 -1.28 -2.90
CA ILE A 98 -10.15 -1.05 -3.86
C ILE A 98 -10.69 -0.53 -5.19
N ALA A 99 -11.82 -1.04 -5.68
CA ALA A 99 -12.44 -0.57 -6.92
C ALA A 99 -12.86 0.90 -6.81
N HIS A 100 -13.48 1.29 -5.69
CA HIS A 100 -13.85 2.68 -5.42
C HIS A 100 -12.61 3.59 -5.28
N LEU A 101 -11.56 3.15 -4.58
CA LEU A 101 -10.29 3.89 -4.51
C LEU A 101 -9.69 4.13 -5.90
N LYS A 102 -9.74 3.12 -6.76
CA LYS A 102 -9.25 3.22 -8.15
C LYS A 102 -10.06 4.24 -8.96
N GLU A 103 -11.37 4.26 -8.78
CA GLU A 103 -12.25 5.25 -9.40
C GLU A 103 -11.92 6.67 -8.93
N ARG A 104 -11.78 6.89 -7.61
CA ARG A 104 -11.38 8.19 -7.04
C ARG A 104 -10.00 8.64 -7.54
N LEU A 105 -9.03 7.73 -7.68
CA LEU A 105 -7.71 8.04 -8.23
C LEU A 105 -7.74 8.38 -9.72
N SER A 106 -8.75 7.94 -10.46
CA SER A 106 -8.94 8.26 -11.89
C SER A 106 -9.61 9.63 -12.08
N ASN A 107 -10.46 10.04 -11.14
CA ASN A 107 -11.29 11.26 -11.21
C ASN A 107 -10.72 12.39 -10.33
N LEU A 108 -9.41 12.67 -10.44
CA LEU A 108 -8.75 13.72 -9.63
C LEU A 108 -9.06 15.15 -10.01
N GLU A 109 -9.94 15.39 -10.97
CA GLU A 109 -10.34 16.75 -11.38
C GLU A 109 -11.19 17.39 -10.27
N GLY A 110 -10.57 18.26 -9.47
CA GLY A 110 -11.23 19.09 -8.46
C GLY A 110 -11.09 18.68 -7.00
N GLU A 111 -10.90 17.41 -6.66
CA GLU A 111 -10.88 16.94 -5.26
C GLU A 111 -9.48 16.69 -4.67
N GLY A 112 -8.43 16.79 -5.48
CA GLY A 112 -7.06 16.46 -5.05
C GLY A 112 -6.81 14.96 -4.89
N PHE A 113 -5.65 14.61 -4.32
CA PHE A 113 -5.27 13.22 -4.10
C PHE A 113 -6.08 12.61 -2.95
N PRO A 114 -6.62 11.37 -3.07
CA PRO A 114 -7.43 10.72 -2.05
C PRO A 114 -6.56 10.30 -0.84
N HIS A 115 -6.46 11.17 0.17
CA HIS A 115 -5.60 10.93 1.33
C HIS A 115 -6.10 9.82 2.26
N GLU A 116 -7.38 9.44 2.15
CA GLU A 116 -7.94 8.26 2.83
C GLU A 116 -7.25 6.94 2.39
N ILE A 117 -6.45 6.95 1.32
CA ILE A 117 -5.59 5.83 0.92
C ILE A 117 -4.64 5.37 2.05
N GLY A 118 -4.37 6.23 3.03
CA GLY A 118 -3.62 5.87 4.23
C GLY A 118 -4.22 4.67 4.98
N ILE A 119 -5.55 4.53 4.99
CA ILE A 119 -6.24 3.36 5.55
C ILE A 119 -5.87 2.08 4.80
N PHE A 120 -5.82 2.16 3.46
CA PHE A 120 -5.41 1.04 2.59
C PHE A 120 -3.94 0.67 2.76
N LEU A 121 -3.12 1.58 3.30
CA LEU A 121 -1.70 1.38 3.59
C LEU A 121 -1.44 0.96 5.05
N ASP A 122 -2.52 0.66 5.82
CA ASP A 122 -2.44 0.26 7.24
C ASP A 122 -1.90 1.38 8.16
N TYR A 123 -2.14 2.63 7.79
CA TYR A 123 -1.82 3.75 8.67
C TYR A 123 -2.89 3.89 9.74
N PRO A 124 -2.54 4.25 10.98
CA PRO A 124 -3.52 4.49 12.04
C PRO A 124 -4.56 5.53 11.63
N LEU A 125 -5.84 5.26 11.89
CA LEU A 125 -6.95 6.15 11.54
C LEU A 125 -6.71 7.59 12.01
N GLY A 126 -6.22 7.76 13.25
CA GLY A 126 -5.94 9.08 13.79
C GLY A 126 -4.81 9.82 13.04
N ASP A 127 -3.83 9.10 12.48
CA ASP A 127 -2.78 9.71 11.68
C ASP A 127 -3.29 10.11 10.28
N VAL A 128 -4.18 9.31 9.70
CA VAL A 128 -4.84 9.65 8.41
C VAL A 128 -5.73 10.88 8.58
N ILE A 129 -6.54 10.93 9.62
CA ILE A 129 -7.39 12.10 9.93
C ILE A 129 -6.51 13.33 10.19
N GLY A 130 -5.50 13.19 11.06
CA GLY A 130 -4.58 14.28 11.38
C GLY A 130 -3.86 14.83 10.14
N PHE A 131 -3.46 13.97 9.21
CA PHE A 131 -2.87 14.40 7.94
C PHE A 131 -3.84 15.24 7.10
N ILE A 132 -5.08 14.82 6.97
CA ILE A 132 -6.11 15.51 6.18
C ILE A 132 -6.44 16.85 6.82
N GLU A 133 -6.72 16.89 8.12
CA GLU A 133 -7.11 18.10 8.85
C GLU A 133 -6.01 19.15 8.90
N ASN A 134 -4.75 18.72 8.97
CA ASN A 134 -3.60 19.62 9.01
C ASN A 134 -2.96 19.86 7.63
N ALA A 135 -3.54 19.36 6.54
CA ALA A 135 -2.95 19.44 5.20
C ALA A 135 -1.47 18.97 5.18
N GLY A 136 -1.18 17.91 5.93
CA GLY A 136 0.15 17.35 6.06
C GLY A 136 1.15 18.17 6.87
N ARG A 137 0.71 19.18 7.62
CA ARG A 137 1.55 20.00 8.55
C ARG A 137 1.34 19.54 9.99
N ASN A 138 2.08 20.14 10.92
CA ASN A 138 1.93 19.94 12.38
C ASN A 138 2.04 18.48 12.84
N PHE A 139 2.75 17.63 12.11
CA PHE A 139 3.00 16.25 12.50
C PHE A 139 4.07 16.18 13.61
N LYS A 140 3.97 15.16 14.47
CA LYS A 140 4.92 14.91 15.56
C LYS A 140 6.26 14.38 15.03
N CYS A 141 6.20 13.39 14.13
CA CYS A 141 7.36 12.86 13.43
C CYS A 141 6.97 12.34 12.04
N SER A 142 7.95 12.08 11.19
CA SER A 142 7.76 11.56 9.84
C SER A 142 8.69 10.38 9.56
N GLY A 143 8.14 9.34 8.92
CA GLY A 143 8.86 8.16 8.47
C GLY A 143 8.14 7.54 7.29
N CYS A 144 7.56 6.34 7.44
CA CYS A 144 6.72 5.75 6.39
C CYS A 144 5.43 6.54 6.16
N TRP A 145 5.00 7.33 7.14
CA TRP A 145 3.92 8.32 7.06
C TRP A 145 4.17 9.46 8.06
N LYS A 146 3.34 10.51 8.00
CA LYS A 146 3.36 11.61 8.98
C LYS A 146 2.50 11.25 10.19
N VAL A 147 3.08 11.24 11.37
CA VAL A 147 2.48 10.78 12.62
C VAL A 147 1.85 11.94 13.37
N TYR A 148 0.61 11.77 13.79
CA TYR A 148 -0.15 12.75 14.58
C TYR A 148 -0.56 12.22 15.97
N CYS A 149 -0.63 10.90 16.11
CA CYS A 149 -1.11 10.27 17.34
C CYS A 149 0.02 9.68 18.18
N ASN A 150 0.36 8.43 18.01
CA ASN A 150 1.29 7.67 18.85
C ASN A 150 2.69 7.60 18.21
N GLU A 151 3.52 8.61 18.51
CA GLU A 151 4.89 8.71 17.98
C GLU A 151 5.76 7.51 18.36
N CYS A 152 5.70 7.09 19.62
CA CYS A 152 6.53 5.99 20.14
C CYS A 152 6.30 4.68 19.36
N GLU A 153 5.04 4.31 19.13
CA GLU A 153 4.69 3.09 18.39
C GLU A 153 5.02 3.22 16.90
N ALA A 154 4.80 4.39 16.31
CA ALA A 154 5.14 4.64 14.92
C ALA A 154 6.64 4.50 14.66
N VAL A 155 7.50 5.09 15.51
CA VAL A 155 8.97 5.00 15.39
C VAL A 155 9.46 3.56 15.48
N LYS A 156 8.91 2.76 16.41
CA LYS A 156 9.23 1.32 16.52
C LYS A 156 8.83 0.58 15.24
N LEU A 157 7.67 0.89 14.69
CA LEU A 157 7.16 0.27 13.46
C LEU A 157 8.02 0.64 12.24
N PHE A 158 8.42 1.91 12.12
CA PHE A 158 9.32 2.37 11.06
C PHE A 158 10.68 1.65 11.12
N ALA A 159 11.24 1.48 12.32
CA ALA A 159 12.49 0.73 12.52
C ALA A 159 12.35 -0.74 12.08
N ARG A 160 11.22 -1.39 12.41
CA ARG A 160 10.92 -2.76 11.98
C ARG A 160 10.81 -2.86 10.45
N TYR A 161 10.10 -1.93 9.81
CA TYR A 161 9.95 -1.93 8.35
C TYR A 161 11.28 -1.67 7.65
N LYS A 162 12.09 -0.74 8.16
CA LYS A 162 13.44 -0.48 7.65
C LYS A 162 14.30 -1.72 7.75
N LYS A 163 14.37 -2.36 8.93
CA LYS A 163 15.15 -3.59 9.13
C LYS A 163 14.68 -4.72 8.19
N CYS A 164 13.37 -4.89 8.02
CA CYS A 164 12.81 -5.87 7.10
C CYS A 164 13.29 -5.61 5.66
N ARG A 165 13.19 -4.38 5.19
CA ARG A 165 13.64 -4.00 3.85
C ARG A 165 15.14 -4.26 3.65
N ASP A 166 15.97 -3.86 4.61
CA ASP A 166 17.42 -4.04 4.54
C ASP A 166 17.82 -5.53 4.48
N VAL A 167 17.11 -6.39 5.22
CA VAL A 167 17.29 -7.85 5.19
C VAL A 167 16.85 -8.43 3.84
N TYR A 168 15.67 -8.02 3.34
CA TYR A 168 15.12 -8.55 2.08
C TYR A 168 15.98 -8.16 0.88
N LEU A 169 16.44 -6.91 0.81
CA LEU A 169 17.37 -6.44 -0.22
C LEU A 169 18.65 -7.27 -0.24
N ARG A 170 19.25 -7.51 0.92
CA ARG A 170 20.48 -8.33 1.03
C ARG A 170 20.23 -9.76 0.57
N LEU A 171 19.15 -10.40 1.00
CA LEU A 171 18.82 -11.77 0.62
C LEU A 171 18.53 -11.88 -0.88
N TRP A 172 17.86 -10.91 -1.45
CA TRP A 172 17.60 -10.83 -2.89
C TRP A 172 18.90 -10.67 -3.69
N GLN A 173 19.82 -9.80 -3.24
CA GLN A 173 21.15 -9.66 -3.83
C GLN A 173 22.01 -10.95 -3.74
N GLN A 174 21.72 -11.80 -2.77
CA GLN A 174 22.32 -13.14 -2.62
C GLN A 174 21.63 -14.22 -3.47
N GLY A 175 20.70 -13.84 -4.35
CA GLY A 175 20.01 -14.73 -5.29
C GLY A 175 18.70 -15.35 -4.80
N ARG A 176 18.15 -14.91 -3.66
CA ARG A 176 16.81 -15.33 -3.24
C ARG A 176 15.76 -14.68 -4.11
N SER A 177 14.81 -15.45 -4.64
CA SER A 177 13.70 -14.89 -5.41
C SER A 177 12.68 -14.17 -4.52
N VAL A 178 11.91 -13.24 -5.11
CA VAL A 178 10.80 -12.56 -4.42
C VAL A 178 9.82 -13.56 -3.81
N LEU A 179 9.52 -14.65 -4.51
CA LEU A 179 8.60 -15.69 -4.04
C LEU A 179 9.15 -16.44 -2.82
N GLN A 180 10.45 -16.73 -2.77
CA GLN A 180 11.09 -17.33 -1.62
C GLN A 180 11.07 -16.40 -0.39
N LEU A 181 11.15 -15.09 -0.62
CA LEU A 181 11.09 -14.07 0.43
C LEU A 181 9.66 -13.72 0.83
N THR A 182 8.65 -14.16 0.08
CA THR A 182 7.25 -13.88 0.38
C THR A 182 6.67 -14.90 1.34
N VAL A 183 6.29 -14.43 2.52
CA VAL A 183 5.61 -15.24 3.55
C VAL A 183 4.18 -15.51 3.12
N ALA A 184 3.71 -16.75 3.24
CA ALA A 184 2.30 -17.08 3.04
C ALA A 184 1.41 -16.44 4.13
N ALA A 185 0.13 -16.17 3.80
CA ALA A 185 -0.86 -15.70 4.75
C ALA A 185 -1.26 -16.82 5.70
#